data_2d6c98fbce667cdc1868ceedff448de7
#
_entry.id   2d6c98fbce667cdc1868ceedff448de7
#
_cell.length_a   1.000
_cell.length_b   1.000
_cell.length_c   1.000
_cell.angle_alpha   90.00
_cell.angle_beta   90.00
_cell.angle_gamma   90.00
#
_symmetry.space_group_name_H-M   'P 1'
#
loop_
_entity.id
_entity.type
_entity.pdbx_description
1 polymer ?
#
loop_
_entity_poly.entity_id
_entity_poly.type
_entity_poly.pdbx_seq_one_letter_code
_entity_poly.pdbx_strand_id
1 'polypeptide(L)'
;MNKIEALFVTLLYISLKSILENAKNEISDNIILHFCVRKRIISQRNPERMMEMATYSCRSREELRMEFKKLMARYEELKHENLNLDMSRGKPSKLQLDLVSDMLTILTDPDECMIDGKDARNYGDLAGLQCAREYWADVLGCKPEQTFVGGNASLHLMHDLIARAYTHGLKESPRPWCREGRIKFLCPSPGYDRHFRITESFGFEMVTVPMTPYGPDMDIVEELVEDPLVKGIWCVPKFSNPQGYTYSDETVMRFANLKPAAPDFTIMWDNAYCVHEFEGEFEPFLDIISLCAEAGRPNMVYEFASTSKITFPGAGISVMASSEENIKHMTKLISVQTISYDKINQLRHVKYLKNREHTIELMKKHAEIMRPKFHMVLKMLRRELTNKGIAHWHLPTGGYFVCVAAMPGTARRTLELCKRAGVTLTEAGATYPYGVDPHDSMIRIAPSLPPIEELEKAMRVFCTCLRLATLEKYLGFTLESVTESENMI
;
A
#
# COMPACT_ATOMS: atom_id res chain seq x y z
N MET A 1 1.10 37.31 33.91
CA MET A 1 -0.21 37.17 33.23
C MET A 1 -1.19 36.49 34.18
N ASN A 2 -2.28 37.17 34.51
CA ASN A 2 -3.24 36.73 35.51
C ASN A 2 -4.11 35.60 34.87
N LYS A 3 -4.55 34.57 35.64
CA LYS A 3 -5.37 33.47 35.15
C LYS A 3 -6.61 33.89 34.32
N ILE A 4 -7.11 35.10 34.58
CA ILE A 4 -8.23 35.68 33.87
C ILE A 4 -7.84 36.15 32.46
N GLU A 5 -6.63 36.66 32.27
CA GLU A 5 -6.13 37.10 30.95
C GLU A 5 -5.83 35.88 30.04
N ALA A 6 -5.31 34.78 30.62
CA ALA A 6 -5.11 33.54 29.88
C ALA A 6 -6.44 32.88 29.42
N LEU A 7 -7.45 32.94 30.28
CA LEU A 7 -8.80 32.46 29.94
C LEU A 7 -9.47 33.26 28.84
N PHE A 8 -9.28 34.58 28.87
CA PHE A 8 -9.84 35.52 27.88
C PHE A 8 -9.20 35.33 26.49
N VAL A 9 -7.86 35.13 26.46
CA VAL A 9 -7.11 34.86 25.22
C VAL A 9 -7.53 33.51 24.64
N THR A 10 -7.71 32.48 25.47
CA THR A 10 -8.14 31.15 25.03
C THR A 10 -9.58 31.17 24.48
N LEU A 11 -10.51 31.89 25.13
CA LEU A 11 -11.86 32.03 24.65
C LEU A 11 -11.94 32.86 23.34
N LEU A 12 -11.11 33.90 23.20
CA LEU A 12 -11.01 34.69 21.96
C LEU A 12 -10.46 33.84 20.82
N TYR A 13 -9.45 32.98 21.10
CA TYR A 13 -8.85 32.09 20.08
C TYR A 13 -9.87 31.05 19.61
N ILE A 14 -10.64 30.42 20.54
CA ILE A 14 -11.69 29.45 20.20
C ILE A 14 -12.81 30.10 19.39
N SER A 15 -13.22 31.32 19.76
CA SER A 15 -14.24 32.08 19.03
C SER A 15 -13.80 32.49 17.63
N LEU A 16 -12.55 32.96 17.49
CA LEU A 16 -11.95 33.29 16.18
C LEU A 16 -11.76 32.06 15.29
N LYS A 17 -11.37 30.92 15.87
CA LYS A 17 -11.22 29.67 15.13
C LYS A 17 -12.58 29.18 14.59
N SER A 18 -13.64 29.24 15.42
CA SER A 18 -15.01 28.88 15.01
C SER A 18 -15.55 29.81 13.92
N ILE A 19 -15.28 31.12 14.01
CA ILE A 19 -15.68 32.10 13.00
C ILE A 19 -14.94 31.87 11.67
N LEU A 20 -13.64 31.53 11.72
CA LEU A 20 -12.82 31.21 10.55
C LEU A 20 -13.22 29.90 9.87
N GLU A 21 -13.60 28.87 10.65
CA GLU A 21 -14.11 27.60 10.12
C GLU A 21 -15.50 27.78 9.47
N ASN A 22 -16.38 28.56 10.08
CA ASN A 22 -17.69 28.87 9.48
C ASN A 22 -17.54 29.74 8.21
N ALA A 23 -16.63 30.73 8.22
CA ALA A 23 -16.35 31.56 7.04
C ALA A 23 -15.72 30.74 5.89
N LYS A 24 -14.86 29.76 6.19
CA LYS A 24 -14.31 28.84 5.19
C LYS A 24 -15.38 27.95 4.57
N ASN A 25 -16.33 27.46 5.36
CA ASN A 25 -17.44 26.64 4.88
C ASN A 25 -18.41 27.47 4.03
N GLU A 26 -18.80 28.69 4.47
CA GLU A 26 -19.65 29.59 3.67
C GLU A 26 -18.99 30.06 2.37
N ILE A 27 -17.67 30.33 2.39
CA ILE A 27 -16.93 30.69 1.18
C ILE A 27 -16.82 29.49 0.24
N SER A 28 -16.60 28.27 0.77
CA SER A 28 -16.57 27.05 -0.02
C SER A 28 -17.92 26.77 -0.68
N ASP A 29 -19.00 26.86 0.08
CA ASP A 29 -20.37 26.61 -0.42
C ASP A 29 -20.81 27.68 -1.42
N ASN A 30 -20.49 28.94 -1.19
CA ASN A 30 -20.77 30.03 -2.12
C ASN A 30 -19.92 29.95 -3.41
N ILE A 31 -18.68 29.52 -3.34
CA ILE A 31 -17.83 29.28 -4.52
C ILE A 31 -18.37 28.09 -5.32
N ILE A 32 -18.75 27.02 -4.66
CA ILE A 32 -19.36 25.83 -5.31
C ILE A 32 -20.70 26.22 -5.95
N LEU A 33 -21.56 26.95 -5.24
CA LEU A 33 -22.83 27.42 -5.76
C LEU A 33 -22.66 28.40 -6.95
N HIS A 34 -21.69 29.33 -6.85
CA HIS A 34 -21.37 30.27 -7.93
C HIS A 34 -20.77 29.59 -9.15
N PHE A 35 -19.94 28.53 -8.95
CA PHE A 35 -19.41 27.70 -10.02
C PHE A 35 -20.51 26.84 -10.68
N CYS A 36 -21.43 26.29 -9.90
CA CYS A 36 -22.57 25.54 -10.40
C CYS A 36 -23.53 26.45 -11.17
N VAL A 37 -23.81 27.67 -10.69
CA VAL A 37 -24.67 28.65 -11.36
C VAL A 37 -24.03 29.19 -12.64
N ARG A 38 -22.74 29.52 -12.64
CA ARG A 38 -22.02 29.94 -13.85
C ARG A 38 -21.97 28.85 -14.91
N LYS A 39 -21.74 27.58 -14.53
CA LYS A 39 -21.83 26.44 -15.46
C LYS A 39 -23.24 26.29 -16.06
N ARG A 40 -24.28 26.53 -15.29
CA ARG A 40 -25.68 26.47 -15.78
C ARG A 40 -25.98 27.52 -16.84
N ILE A 41 -25.38 28.72 -16.74
CA ILE A 41 -25.57 29.82 -17.71
C ILE A 41 -24.79 29.57 -19.01
N ILE A 42 -23.64 28.88 -18.96
CA ILE A 42 -22.85 28.50 -20.16
C ILE A 42 -23.47 27.27 -20.88
N SER A 43 -24.40 26.56 -20.22
CA SER A 43 -24.93 25.26 -20.64
C SER A 43 -25.99 25.30 -21.76
N GLN A 44 -26.44 26.46 -22.19
CA GLN A 44 -27.45 26.55 -23.23
C GLN A 44 -27.03 26.14 -24.64
N ARG A 45 -25.74 25.74 -24.86
CA ARG A 45 -25.23 25.40 -26.18
C ARG A 45 -25.09 23.91 -26.51
N ASN A 46 -25.17 23.00 -25.53
CA ASN A 46 -25.26 21.54 -25.79
C ASN A 46 -25.66 20.76 -24.50
N PRO A 47 -26.97 20.58 -24.22
CA PRO A 47 -27.46 20.04 -22.95
C PRO A 47 -27.01 18.61 -22.65
N GLU A 48 -26.92 17.73 -23.62
CA GLU A 48 -26.57 16.32 -23.41
C GLU A 48 -25.11 16.13 -23.01
N ARG A 49 -24.17 16.83 -23.63
CA ARG A 49 -22.74 16.72 -23.33
C ARG A 49 -22.37 17.36 -22.00
N MET A 50 -23.16 18.30 -21.50
CA MET A 50 -22.96 18.96 -20.20
C MET A 50 -23.64 18.24 -19.06
N MET A 51 -24.72 17.50 -19.29
CA MET A 51 -25.33 16.61 -18.30
C MET A 51 -24.35 15.48 -17.88
N GLU A 52 -23.51 14.98 -18.79
CA GLU A 52 -22.43 14.02 -18.47
C GLU A 52 -21.32 14.60 -17.59
N MET A 53 -21.13 15.91 -17.60
CA MET A 53 -20.03 16.60 -16.89
C MET A 53 -20.41 17.16 -15.51
N ALA A 54 -21.69 17.17 -15.14
CA ALA A 54 -22.11 17.68 -13.82
C ALA A 54 -21.90 16.63 -12.72
N THR A 55 -21.39 17.09 -11.55
CA THR A 55 -21.27 16.23 -10.36
C THR A 55 -22.65 15.70 -9.96
N TYR A 56 -22.72 14.49 -9.42
CA TYR A 56 -23.98 13.88 -9.01
C TYR A 56 -24.72 14.70 -7.94
N SER A 57 -23.97 15.37 -7.05
CA SER A 57 -24.55 16.28 -6.04
C SER A 57 -25.27 17.50 -6.61
N CYS A 58 -24.99 17.88 -7.86
CA CYS A 58 -25.61 19.04 -8.53
C CYS A 58 -26.77 18.65 -9.45
N ARG A 59 -27.09 17.36 -9.60
CA ARG A 59 -28.19 16.87 -10.46
C ARG A 59 -29.48 16.74 -9.68
N SER A 60 -30.60 16.93 -10.38
CA SER A 60 -31.91 16.66 -9.85
C SER A 60 -32.11 15.14 -9.59
N ARG A 61 -33.05 14.83 -8.68
CA ARG A 61 -33.37 13.42 -8.40
C ARG A 61 -33.89 12.66 -9.65
N GLU A 62 -34.52 13.35 -10.55
CA GLU A 62 -35.03 12.77 -11.80
C GLU A 62 -33.87 12.44 -12.76
N GLU A 63 -32.91 13.37 -12.94
CA GLU A 63 -31.70 13.12 -13.72
C GLU A 63 -30.88 11.94 -13.16
N LEU A 64 -30.78 11.84 -11.83
CA LEU A 64 -30.08 10.70 -11.17
C LEU A 64 -30.83 9.38 -11.41
N ARG A 65 -32.18 9.38 -11.39
CA ARG A 65 -32.97 8.19 -11.73
C ARG A 65 -32.83 7.75 -13.18
N MET A 66 -32.79 8.69 -14.12
CA MET A 66 -32.53 8.37 -15.53
C MET A 66 -31.12 7.76 -15.72
N GLU A 67 -30.12 8.34 -15.07
CA GLU A 67 -28.75 7.80 -15.08
C GLU A 67 -28.68 6.40 -14.46
N PHE A 68 -29.40 6.19 -13.35
CA PHE A 68 -29.47 4.88 -12.69
C PHE A 68 -30.06 3.82 -13.63
N LYS A 69 -31.21 4.09 -14.30
CA LYS A 69 -31.81 3.16 -15.26
C LYS A 69 -30.87 2.80 -16.42
N LYS A 70 -30.16 3.79 -16.98
CA LYS A 70 -29.15 3.57 -18.01
C LYS A 70 -28.02 2.67 -17.53
N LEU A 71 -27.52 2.91 -16.32
CA LEU A 71 -26.43 2.10 -15.74
C LEU A 71 -26.89 0.70 -15.34
N MET A 72 -28.13 0.55 -14.90
CA MET A 72 -28.74 -0.76 -14.61
C MET A 72 -28.79 -1.64 -15.87
N ALA A 73 -29.26 -1.10 -16.99
CA ALA A 73 -29.25 -1.83 -18.26
C ALA A 73 -27.84 -2.24 -18.68
N ARG A 74 -26.86 -1.32 -18.60
CA ARG A 74 -25.45 -1.61 -18.86
C ARG A 74 -24.88 -2.68 -17.90
N TYR A 75 -25.27 -2.65 -16.64
CA TYR A 75 -24.81 -3.63 -15.65
C TYR A 75 -25.33 -5.04 -15.98
N GLU A 76 -26.59 -5.17 -16.38
CA GLU A 76 -27.12 -6.45 -16.81
C GLU A 76 -26.44 -6.99 -18.09
N GLU A 77 -26.13 -6.11 -19.06
CA GLU A 77 -25.31 -6.49 -20.23
C GLU A 77 -23.95 -7.04 -19.81
N LEU A 78 -23.26 -6.36 -18.88
CA LEU A 78 -21.95 -6.80 -18.38
C LEU A 78 -22.01 -8.12 -17.61
N LYS A 79 -23.09 -8.40 -16.88
CA LYS A 79 -23.31 -9.70 -16.22
C LYS A 79 -23.45 -10.84 -17.23
N HIS A 80 -24.09 -10.60 -18.37
CA HIS A 80 -24.24 -11.60 -19.44
C HIS A 80 -22.90 -11.94 -20.14
N GLU A 81 -21.85 -11.12 -19.96
CA GLU A 81 -20.50 -11.47 -20.46
C GLU A 81 -19.87 -12.66 -19.70
N ASN A 82 -20.45 -13.11 -18.58
CA ASN A 82 -19.99 -14.22 -17.74
C ASN A 82 -18.49 -14.17 -17.43
N LEU A 83 -18.03 -12.99 -17.00
CA LEU A 83 -16.62 -12.76 -16.67
C LEU A 83 -16.18 -13.54 -15.43
N ASN A 84 -14.91 -13.92 -15.38
CA ASN A 84 -14.27 -14.50 -14.20
C ASN A 84 -12.88 -13.90 -14.06
N LEU A 85 -12.81 -12.65 -13.61
CA LEU A 85 -11.60 -11.84 -13.57
C LEU A 85 -11.20 -11.51 -12.13
N ASP A 86 -9.92 -11.67 -11.81
CA ASP A 86 -9.37 -11.42 -10.46
C ASP A 86 -8.37 -10.25 -10.51
N MET A 87 -8.74 -9.13 -9.90
CA MET A 87 -7.89 -7.95 -9.68
C MET A 87 -7.59 -7.73 -8.18
N SER A 88 -7.71 -8.78 -7.35
CA SER A 88 -7.53 -8.66 -5.89
C SER A 88 -6.08 -8.59 -5.45
N ARG A 89 -5.15 -9.18 -6.21
CA ARG A 89 -3.76 -9.36 -5.80
C ARG A 89 -2.76 -8.84 -6.82
N GLY A 90 -1.80 -8.02 -6.34
CA GLY A 90 -0.65 -7.57 -7.12
C GLY A 90 0.36 -8.69 -7.32
N LYS A 91 0.11 -9.55 -8.31
CA LYS A 91 1.01 -10.63 -8.74
C LYS A 91 1.67 -10.26 -10.06
N PRO A 92 2.94 -10.65 -10.30
CA PRO A 92 3.52 -10.59 -11.62
C PRO A 92 2.69 -11.36 -12.65
N SER A 93 2.54 -10.80 -13.83
CA SER A 93 1.92 -11.48 -14.98
C SER A 93 2.85 -12.54 -15.57
N LYS A 94 2.30 -13.42 -16.41
CA LYS A 94 3.11 -14.41 -17.13
C LYS A 94 4.25 -13.75 -17.92
N LEU A 95 4.00 -12.63 -18.60
CA LEU A 95 5.03 -11.91 -19.33
C LEU A 95 6.18 -11.43 -18.45
N GLN A 96 5.89 -10.98 -17.21
CA GLN A 96 6.92 -10.59 -16.25
C GLN A 96 7.72 -11.79 -15.75
N LEU A 97 7.08 -12.94 -15.53
CA LEU A 97 7.77 -14.18 -15.14
C LEU A 97 8.64 -14.73 -16.27
N ASP A 98 8.18 -14.62 -17.52
CA ASP A 98 8.92 -15.06 -18.70
C ASP A 98 10.20 -14.26 -18.92
N LEU A 99 10.25 -12.96 -18.53
CA LEU A 99 11.46 -12.13 -18.60
C LEU A 99 12.66 -12.70 -17.83
N VAL A 100 12.39 -13.48 -16.80
CA VAL A 100 13.42 -14.00 -15.88
C VAL A 100 13.57 -15.53 -15.99
N SER A 101 13.01 -16.15 -17.04
CA SER A 101 12.98 -17.60 -17.21
C SER A 101 14.38 -18.23 -17.32
N ASP A 102 15.37 -17.49 -17.83
CA ASP A 102 16.76 -17.93 -17.94
C ASP A 102 17.37 -18.27 -16.55
N MET A 103 16.81 -17.68 -15.47
CA MET A 103 17.19 -18.06 -14.11
C MET A 103 16.97 -19.53 -13.80
N LEU A 104 16.04 -20.21 -14.48
CA LEU A 104 15.73 -21.62 -14.20
C LEU A 104 16.89 -22.56 -14.53
N THR A 105 17.75 -22.15 -15.45
CA THR A 105 18.90 -22.94 -15.96
C THR A 105 20.26 -22.29 -15.73
N ILE A 106 20.36 -21.31 -14.84
CA ILE A 106 21.60 -20.53 -14.63
C ILE A 106 22.67 -21.31 -13.85
N LEU A 107 22.29 -22.37 -13.14
CA LEU A 107 23.19 -23.29 -12.43
C LEU A 107 23.00 -24.68 -13.05
N THR A 108 23.91 -25.06 -13.94
CA THR A 108 23.84 -26.32 -14.69
C THR A 108 24.96 -27.29 -14.31
N ASP A 109 26.01 -26.81 -13.66
CA ASP A 109 27.17 -27.59 -13.27
C ASP A 109 27.43 -27.49 -11.75
N PRO A 110 27.83 -28.60 -11.07
CA PRO A 110 28.20 -28.55 -9.66
C PRO A 110 29.30 -27.52 -9.32
N ASP A 111 30.25 -27.27 -10.21
CA ASP A 111 31.31 -26.30 -9.99
C ASP A 111 30.80 -24.86 -9.95
N GLU A 112 29.65 -24.58 -10.61
CA GLU A 112 28.97 -23.28 -10.53
C GLU A 112 28.36 -23.01 -9.16
N CYS A 113 28.22 -24.03 -8.30
CA CYS A 113 27.77 -23.92 -6.92
C CYS A 113 28.88 -23.54 -5.94
N MET A 114 30.13 -23.50 -6.41
CA MET A 114 31.27 -23.06 -5.59
C MET A 114 31.39 -21.54 -5.59
N ILE A 115 31.43 -20.94 -4.39
CA ILE A 115 31.59 -19.49 -4.19
C ILE A 115 32.50 -19.24 -2.98
N ASP A 116 33.53 -18.41 -3.13
CA ASP A 116 34.48 -18.06 -2.08
C ASP A 116 35.10 -19.29 -1.35
N GLY A 117 35.36 -20.36 -2.10
CA GLY A 117 35.90 -21.62 -1.57
C GLY A 117 34.88 -22.47 -0.78
N LYS A 118 33.60 -22.10 -0.81
CA LYS A 118 32.51 -22.83 -0.15
C LYS A 118 31.55 -23.43 -1.18
N ASP A 119 31.02 -24.59 -0.87
CA ASP A 119 29.97 -25.23 -1.66
C ASP A 119 28.57 -24.79 -1.16
N ALA A 120 27.87 -24.03 -2.00
CA ALA A 120 26.54 -23.52 -1.67
C ALA A 120 25.49 -24.63 -1.45
N ARG A 121 25.78 -25.87 -1.88
CA ARG A 121 24.91 -27.04 -1.64
C ARG A 121 24.98 -27.56 -0.21
N ASN A 122 25.98 -27.13 0.58
CA ASN A 122 26.21 -27.61 1.95
C ASN A 122 25.63 -26.63 3.00
N TYR A 123 25.63 -27.02 4.26
CA TYR A 123 25.23 -26.21 5.40
C TYR A 123 26.11 -24.96 5.62
N GLY A 124 25.60 -24.02 6.41
CA GLY A 124 26.34 -22.85 6.86
C GLY A 124 25.84 -21.53 6.27
N ASP A 125 26.54 -20.45 6.55
CA ASP A 125 26.22 -19.09 6.12
C ASP A 125 24.78 -18.68 6.49
N LEU A 126 24.43 -18.83 7.77
CA LEU A 126 23.07 -18.61 8.29
C LEU A 126 22.51 -17.22 7.91
N ALA A 127 23.36 -16.19 7.92
CA ALA A 127 22.95 -14.83 7.54
C ALA A 127 22.82 -14.66 6.01
N GLY A 128 23.02 -15.72 5.23
CA GLY A 128 23.07 -15.73 3.78
C GLY A 128 24.50 -15.70 3.21
N LEU A 129 24.65 -16.12 1.96
CA LEU A 129 25.91 -16.03 1.22
C LEU A 129 26.42 -14.58 1.23
N GLN A 130 27.75 -14.42 1.33
CA GLN A 130 28.38 -13.10 1.33
C GLN A 130 27.99 -12.29 0.08
N CYS A 131 28.04 -12.90 -1.09
CA CYS A 131 27.65 -12.27 -2.35
C CYS A 131 26.14 -11.85 -2.37
N ALA A 132 25.25 -12.58 -1.69
CA ALA A 132 23.85 -12.22 -1.60
C ALA A 132 23.62 -11.04 -0.63
N ARG A 133 24.42 -10.97 0.43
CA ARG A 133 24.42 -9.83 1.36
C ARG A 133 24.98 -8.58 0.70
N GLU A 134 26.05 -8.69 -0.07
CA GLU A 134 26.63 -7.61 -0.87
C GLU A 134 25.65 -7.09 -1.93
N TYR A 135 24.98 -7.99 -2.65
CA TYR A 135 23.94 -7.61 -3.60
C TYR A 135 22.82 -6.78 -2.95
N TRP A 136 22.28 -7.26 -1.83
CA TRP A 136 21.21 -6.53 -1.15
C TRP A 136 21.69 -5.23 -0.51
N ALA A 137 22.91 -5.19 -0.01
CA ALA A 137 23.53 -3.98 0.51
C ALA A 137 23.65 -2.89 -0.58
N ASP A 138 24.05 -3.29 -1.80
CA ASP A 138 24.08 -2.40 -2.96
C ASP A 138 22.67 -1.89 -3.34
N VAL A 139 21.67 -2.78 -3.38
CA VAL A 139 20.28 -2.40 -3.73
C VAL A 139 19.68 -1.45 -2.71
N LEU A 140 19.87 -1.68 -1.42
CA LEU A 140 19.29 -0.89 -0.33
C LEU A 140 20.14 0.33 0.09
N GLY A 141 21.39 0.40 -0.35
CA GLY A 141 22.31 1.49 0.00
C GLY A 141 22.93 1.36 1.40
N CYS A 142 22.96 0.16 1.99
CA CYS A 142 23.54 -0.11 3.30
C CYS A 142 24.83 -0.96 3.21
N LYS A 143 25.36 -1.43 4.34
CA LYS A 143 26.56 -2.28 4.37
C LYS A 143 26.18 -3.76 4.38
N PRO A 144 27.02 -4.67 3.82
CA PRO A 144 26.78 -6.12 3.89
C PRO A 144 26.60 -6.65 5.32
N GLU A 145 27.33 -6.11 6.31
CA GLU A 145 27.21 -6.47 7.72
C GLU A 145 25.87 -6.11 8.33
N GLN A 146 25.15 -5.19 7.71
CA GLN A 146 23.81 -4.74 8.09
C GLN A 146 22.70 -5.58 7.46
N THR A 147 23.01 -6.65 6.72
CA THR A 147 22.03 -7.47 6.00
C THR A 147 21.98 -8.91 6.50
N PHE A 148 20.78 -9.48 6.45
CA PHE A 148 20.49 -10.89 6.66
C PHE A 148 19.60 -11.38 5.52
N VAL A 149 20.09 -12.32 4.71
CA VAL A 149 19.36 -12.86 3.55
C VAL A 149 18.77 -14.22 3.90
N GLY A 150 17.44 -14.31 3.92
CA GLY A 150 16.78 -15.53 4.34
C GLY A 150 15.35 -15.68 3.86
N GLY A 151 14.99 -16.90 3.51
CA GLY A 151 13.64 -17.22 3.02
C GLY A 151 13.33 -16.65 1.64
N ASN A 152 12.13 -16.92 1.15
CA ASN A 152 11.69 -16.52 -0.19
C ASN A 152 10.84 -15.23 -0.23
N ALA A 153 10.45 -14.71 0.92
CA ALA A 153 9.57 -13.55 1.00
C ALA A 153 9.84 -12.71 2.26
N SER A 154 9.83 -11.39 2.12
CA SER A 154 10.00 -10.44 3.23
C SER A 154 8.93 -10.60 4.32
N LEU A 155 7.71 -11.00 3.95
CA LEU A 155 6.64 -11.27 4.90
C LEU A 155 7.03 -12.32 5.96
N HIS A 156 7.77 -13.35 5.57
CA HIS A 156 8.30 -14.37 6.47
C HIS A 156 9.26 -13.73 7.49
N LEU A 157 10.23 -12.92 7.02
CA LEU A 157 11.18 -12.25 7.92
C LEU A 157 10.50 -11.25 8.87
N MET A 158 9.49 -10.52 8.38
CA MET A 158 8.70 -9.61 9.21
C MET A 158 7.94 -10.37 10.30
N HIS A 159 7.27 -11.46 9.95
CA HIS A 159 6.58 -12.32 10.93
C HIS A 159 7.58 -12.90 11.95
N ASP A 160 8.73 -13.39 11.48
CA ASP A 160 9.79 -13.94 12.33
C ASP A 160 10.36 -12.91 13.31
N LEU A 161 10.56 -11.67 12.87
CA LEU A 161 11.02 -10.59 13.76
C LEU A 161 9.99 -10.33 14.87
N ILE A 162 8.72 -10.19 14.53
CA ILE A 162 7.64 -9.99 15.51
C ILE A 162 7.54 -11.20 16.47
N ALA A 163 7.63 -12.42 15.95
CA ALA A 163 7.60 -13.63 16.78
C ALA A 163 8.76 -13.66 17.78
N ARG A 164 9.96 -13.23 17.38
CA ARG A 164 11.12 -13.15 18.27
C ARG A 164 11.02 -12.00 19.25
N ALA A 165 10.56 -10.83 18.82
CA ALA A 165 10.26 -9.73 19.72
C ALA A 165 9.27 -10.18 20.81
N TYR A 166 8.24 -10.92 20.43
CA TYR A 166 7.23 -11.44 21.34
C TYR A 166 7.79 -12.46 22.32
N THR A 167 8.60 -13.43 21.85
CA THR A 167 9.07 -14.56 22.67
C THR A 167 10.39 -14.31 23.40
N HIS A 168 11.31 -13.53 22.81
CA HIS A 168 12.67 -13.31 23.31
C HIS A 168 13.00 -11.85 23.60
N GLY A 169 12.31 -10.90 22.96
CA GLY A 169 12.64 -9.47 22.92
C GLY A 169 13.57 -9.12 21.76
N LEU A 170 13.55 -7.86 21.36
CA LEU A 170 14.54 -7.24 20.49
C LEU A 170 15.80 -6.89 21.29
N LYS A 171 16.83 -6.39 20.61
CA LYS A 171 18.12 -6.02 21.25
C LYS A 171 17.94 -5.07 22.44
N GLU A 172 17.10 -4.07 22.29
CA GLU A 172 16.85 -3.05 23.31
C GLU A 172 15.66 -3.38 24.24
N SER A 173 15.05 -4.56 24.08
CA SER A 173 13.91 -4.93 24.93
C SER A 173 14.36 -5.20 26.37
N PRO A 174 13.76 -4.55 27.37
CA PRO A 174 14.00 -4.87 28.79
C PRO A 174 13.58 -6.30 29.14
N ARG A 175 12.60 -6.83 28.41
CA ARG A 175 12.05 -8.19 28.54
C ARG A 175 11.30 -8.57 27.25
N PRO A 176 11.01 -9.87 27.02
CA PRO A 176 10.17 -10.29 25.89
C PRO A 176 8.81 -9.61 25.88
N TRP A 177 8.29 -9.25 24.71
CA TRP A 177 7.02 -8.54 24.59
C TRP A 177 5.82 -9.32 25.16
N CYS A 178 5.84 -10.65 25.15
CA CYS A 178 4.80 -11.46 25.80
C CYS A 178 4.71 -11.26 27.33
N ARG A 179 5.72 -10.63 27.95
CA ARG A 179 5.75 -10.27 29.39
C ARG A 179 5.48 -8.78 29.63
N GLU A 180 5.25 -8.02 28.60
CA GLU A 180 4.78 -6.64 28.65
C GLU A 180 3.26 -6.64 28.89
N GLY A 181 2.66 -5.48 29.04
CA GLY A 181 1.21 -5.35 29.07
C GLY A 181 0.57 -5.54 27.69
N ARG A 182 -0.53 -4.86 27.47
CA ARG A 182 -1.19 -4.84 26.15
C ARG A 182 -0.39 -4.00 25.18
N ILE A 183 0.36 -4.66 24.30
CA ILE A 183 1.18 -4.01 23.27
C ILE A 183 0.30 -3.33 22.24
N LYS A 184 0.70 -2.13 21.85
CA LYS A 184 0.13 -1.35 20.74
C LYS A 184 1.10 -1.30 19.58
N PHE A 185 0.55 -1.33 18.37
CA PHE A 185 1.31 -1.24 17.13
C PHE A 185 0.67 -0.24 16.19
N LEU A 186 1.42 0.73 15.69
CA LEU A 186 0.92 1.76 14.79
C LEU A 186 0.73 1.19 13.39
N CYS A 187 -0.44 1.44 12.83
CA CYS A 187 -0.90 0.90 11.56
C CYS A 187 -1.33 2.05 10.62
N PRO A 188 -0.41 2.65 9.87
CA PRO A 188 -0.76 3.61 8.83
C PRO A 188 -1.79 3.03 7.89
N SER A 189 -2.92 3.75 7.72
CA SER A 189 -4.10 3.24 7.02
C SER A 189 -4.69 4.29 6.08
N PRO A 190 -5.12 3.88 4.87
CA PRO A 190 -5.11 2.49 4.38
C PRO A 190 -3.69 1.96 4.19
N GLY A 191 -3.47 0.66 4.50
CA GLY A 191 -2.16 0.01 4.50
C GLY A 191 -2.20 -1.43 3.99
N TYR A 192 -1.10 -2.16 4.15
CA TYR A 192 -0.97 -3.53 3.69
C TYR A 192 -1.62 -4.52 4.65
N ASP A 193 -2.65 -5.23 4.20
CA ASP A 193 -3.47 -6.15 4.99
C ASP A 193 -2.66 -7.26 5.70
N ARG A 194 -1.51 -7.68 5.16
CA ARG A 194 -0.68 -8.71 5.78
C ARG A 194 0.04 -8.22 7.03
N HIS A 195 0.45 -6.96 7.06
CA HIS A 195 1.02 -6.33 8.26
C HIS A 195 0.00 -6.37 9.42
N PHE A 196 -1.24 -5.98 9.14
CA PHE A 196 -2.30 -5.98 10.14
C PHE A 196 -2.61 -7.39 10.64
N ARG A 197 -2.63 -8.39 9.75
CA ARG A 197 -2.84 -9.79 10.14
C ARG A 197 -1.70 -10.36 10.98
N ILE A 198 -0.44 -9.97 10.74
CA ILE A 198 0.66 -10.33 11.64
C ILE A 198 0.38 -9.74 13.03
N THR A 199 0.11 -8.44 13.11
CA THR A 199 -0.14 -7.72 14.36
C THR A 199 -1.30 -8.35 15.15
N GLU A 200 -2.41 -8.63 14.46
CA GLU A 200 -3.60 -9.26 15.04
C GLU A 200 -3.31 -10.67 15.56
N SER A 201 -2.50 -11.47 14.84
CA SER A 201 -2.18 -12.85 15.21
C SER A 201 -1.38 -12.98 16.51
N PHE A 202 -0.66 -11.93 16.90
CA PHE A 202 0.03 -11.84 18.18
C PHE A 202 -0.82 -11.16 19.27
N GLY A 203 -2.06 -10.78 18.97
CA GLY A 203 -2.96 -10.14 19.93
C GLY A 203 -2.60 -8.69 20.26
N PHE A 204 -1.82 -8.01 19.43
CA PHE A 204 -1.47 -6.61 19.64
C PHE A 204 -2.64 -5.70 19.30
N GLU A 205 -2.79 -4.61 20.03
CA GLU A 205 -3.73 -3.56 19.71
C GLU A 205 -3.22 -2.77 18.50
N MET A 206 -4.01 -2.73 17.45
CA MET A 206 -3.70 -1.95 16.27
C MET A 206 -4.24 -0.53 16.40
N VAL A 207 -3.34 0.46 16.35
CA VAL A 207 -3.68 1.89 16.40
C VAL A 207 -3.57 2.45 15.00
N THR A 208 -4.69 2.89 14.45
CA THR A 208 -4.73 3.49 13.10
C THR A 208 -4.07 4.86 13.09
N VAL A 209 -3.18 5.07 12.12
CA VAL A 209 -2.58 6.38 11.80
C VAL A 209 -3.04 6.78 10.40
N PRO A 210 -3.59 7.98 10.19
CA PRO A 210 -3.98 8.44 8.85
C PRO A 210 -2.78 8.54 7.91
N MET A 211 -2.99 8.17 6.64
CA MET A 211 -2.01 8.39 5.57
C MET A 211 -2.25 9.73 4.89
N THR A 212 -1.16 10.44 4.62
CA THR A 212 -1.11 11.62 3.76
C THR A 212 -0.43 11.29 2.42
N PRO A 213 -0.45 12.17 1.41
CA PRO A 213 0.29 11.97 0.16
C PRO A 213 1.83 11.87 0.34
N TYR A 214 2.34 12.26 1.50
CA TYR A 214 3.77 12.30 1.83
C TYR A 214 4.21 11.20 2.80
N GLY A 215 3.31 10.34 3.23
CA GLY A 215 3.52 9.30 4.22
C GLY A 215 2.47 9.33 5.34
N PRO A 216 2.68 8.62 6.46
CA PRO A 216 1.81 8.73 7.62
C PRO A 216 1.76 10.16 8.16
N ASP A 217 0.68 10.50 8.83
CA ASP A 217 0.59 11.76 9.60
C ASP A 217 1.57 11.70 10.77
N MET A 218 2.72 12.36 10.59
CA MET A 218 3.82 12.30 11.53
C MET A 218 3.54 13.05 12.83
N ASP A 219 2.65 14.03 12.85
CA ASP A 219 2.25 14.71 14.10
C ASP A 219 1.55 13.72 15.02
N ILE A 220 0.68 12.88 14.45
CA ILE A 220 -0.01 11.79 15.17
C ILE A 220 1.00 10.70 15.58
N VAL A 221 1.94 10.33 14.70
CA VAL A 221 2.96 9.32 15.04
C VAL A 221 3.79 9.78 16.22
N GLU A 222 4.29 11.02 16.21
CA GLU A 222 5.13 11.59 17.28
C GLU A 222 4.41 11.65 18.63
N GLU A 223 3.11 11.97 18.64
CA GLU A 223 2.27 11.92 19.84
C GLU A 223 2.11 10.48 20.36
N LEU A 224 1.77 9.54 19.47
CA LEU A 224 1.46 8.18 19.87
C LEU A 224 2.67 7.40 20.38
N VAL A 225 3.89 7.69 19.93
CA VAL A 225 5.11 7.01 20.40
C VAL A 225 5.54 7.45 21.81
N GLU A 226 4.90 8.45 22.40
CA GLU A 226 5.08 8.81 23.82
C GLU A 226 4.48 7.75 24.76
N ASP A 227 3.58 6.88 24.29
CA ASP A 227 3.09 5.74 25.05
C ASP A 227 4.11 4.58 25.03
N PRO A 228 4.67 4.16 26.18
CA PRO A 228 5.65 3.07 26.25
C PRO A 228 5.11 1.69 25.83
N LEU A 229 3.81 1.53 25.68
CA LEU A 229 3.18 0.32 25.15
C LEU A 229 3.17 0.26 23.62
N VAL A 230 3.43 1.38 22.94
CA VAL A 230 3.59 1.44 21.48
C VAL A 230 4.98 0.91 21.13
N LYS A 231 5.02 -0.31 20.57
CA LYS A 231 6.27 -1.04 20.30
C LYS A 231 6.74 -0.98 18.85
N GLY A 232 5.92 -0.47 17.95
CA GLY A 232 6.36 -0.32 16.57
C GLY A 232 5.32 0.26 15.63
N ILE A 233 5.78 0.44 14.38
CA ILE A 233 4.99 0.99 13.28
C ILE A 233 5.29 0.23 11.99
N TRP A 234 4.27 -0.04 11.18
CA TRP A 234 4.42 -0.56 9.82
C TRP A 234 4.59 0.57 8.81
N CYS A 235 5.58 0.46 7.94
CA CYS A 235 5.84 1.42 6.88
C CYS A 235 6.00 0.71 5.53
N VAL A 236 5.38 1.26 4.47
CA VAL A 236 5.68 0.92 3.07
C VAL A 236 6.10 2.21 2.38
N PRO A 237 7.40 2.56 2.43
CA PRO A 237 7.85 3.93 2.18
C PRO A 237 7.81 4.34 0.71
N LYS A 238 7.96 3.39 -0.21
CA LYS A 238 8.00 3.67 -1.65
C LYS A 238 6.82 2.97 -2.32
N PHE A 239 6.04 3.71 -3.12
CA PHE A 239 4.84 3.22 -3.82
C PHE A 239 3.89 2.44 -2.90
N SER A 240 3.52 3.02 -1.78
CA SER A 240 2.78 2.39 -0.67
C SER A 240 1.57 1.58 -1.14
N ASN A 241 1.35 0.45 -0.47
CA ASN A 241 0.19 -0.41 -0.70
C ASN A 241 -0.93 -0.01 0.28
N PRO A 242 -2.10 0.49 -0.19
CA PRO A 242 -2.60 0.47 -1.56
C PRO A 242 -2.46 1.77 -2.37
N GLN A 243 -2.03 2.88 -1.76
CA GLN A 243 -2.24 4.23 -2.31
C GLN A 243 -1.23 4.62 -3.39
N GLY A 244 -0.07 3.95 -3.45
CA GLY A 244 0.99 4.27 -4.40
C GLY A 244 1.78 5.54 -4.03
N TYR A 245 1.66 6.03 -2.80
CA TYR A 245 2.44 7.17 -2.31
C TYR A 245 3.90 6.78 -2.03
N THR A 246 4.80 7.71 -2.23
CA THR A 246 6.19 7.62 -1.76
C THR A 246 6.38 8.63 -0.64
N TYR A 247 6.98 8.20 0.47
CA TYR A 247 7.24 9.07 1.61
C TYR A 247 8.19 10.20 1.19
N SER A 248 7.92 11.41 1.67
CA SER A 248 8.83 12.52 1.43
C SER A 248 10.09 12.41 2.29
N ASP A 249 11.16 13.06 1.86
CA ASP A 249 12.41 13.15 2.64
C ASP A 249 12.15 13.69 4.05
N GLU A 250 11.26 14.68 4.18
CA GLU A 250 10.84 15.21 5.47
C GLU A 250 10.23 14.12 6.36
N THR A 251 9.33 13.30 5.82
CA THR A 251 8.73 12.18 6.55
C THR A 251 9.80 11.18 7.00
N VAL A 252 10.75 10.82 6.13
CA VAL A 252 11.84 9.89 6.46
C VAL A 252 12.73 10.47 7.55
N MET A 253 13.09 11.76 7.46
CA MET A 253 13.87 12.46 8.49
C MET A 253 13.12 12.52 9.83
N ARG A 254 11.80 12.73 9.84
CA ARG A 254 10.99 12.71 11.06
C ARG A 254 10.98 11.30 11.69
N PHE A 255 10.88 10.23 10.89
CA PHE A 255 11.02 8.86 11.38
C PHE A 255 12.36 8.61 12.06
N ALA A 256 13.45 9.02 11.43
CA ALA A 256 14.79 8.85 11.98
C ALA A 256 14.99 9.58 13.33
N ASN A 257 14.32 10.72 13.50
CA ASN A 257 14.41 11.57 14.70
C ASN A 257 13.32 11.29 15.75
N LEU A 258 12.49 10.26 15.59
CA LEU A 258 11.48 9.86 16.58
C LEU A 258 12.11 9.64 17.97
N LYS A 259 11.38 10.03 18.99
CA LYS A 259 11.78 9.86 20.41
C LYS A 259 10.78 9.00 21.17
N PRO A 260 10.62 7.71 20.79
CA PRO A 260 9.65 6.85 21.44
C PRO A 260 9.99 6.63 22.93
N ALA A 261 8.94 6.55 23.75
CA ALA A 261 9.08 6.21 25.17
C ALA A 261 9.50 4.74 25.38
N ALA A 262 9.11 3.84 24.46
CA ALA A 262 9.57 2.47 24.49
C ALA A 262 11.01 2.38 23.98
N PRO A 263 11.99 1.85 24.76
CA PRO A 263 13.37 1.73 24.34
C PRO A 263 13.55 0.79 23.15
N ASP A 264 12.65 -0.17 22.99
CA ASP A 264 12.62 -1.21 21.97
C ASP A 264 11.54 -0.94 20.89
N PHE A 265 11.10 0.31 20.74
CA PHE A 265 10.27 0.71 19.63
C PHE A 265 10.95 0.40 18.30
N THR A 266 10.21 -0.16 17.33
CA THR A 266 10.78 -0.56 16.06
C THR A 266 9.99 -0.05 14.85
N ILE A 267 10.70 0.47 13.86
CA ILE A 267 10.16 0.83 12.56
C ILE A 267 10.30 -0.41 11.65
N MET A 268 9.17 -0.98 11.24
CA MET A 268 9.09 -2.07 10.27
C MET A 268 9.01 -1.48 8.87
N TRP A 269 10.16 -1.31 8.23
CA TRP A 269 10.31 -0.60 6.96
C TRP A 269 10.23 -1.56 5.78
N ASP A 270 9.00 -1.88 5.30
CA ASP A 270 8.78 -2.80 4.17
C ASP A 270 9.00 -2.08 2.83
N ASN A 271 10.24 -2.10 2.36
CA ASN A 271 10.68 -1.51 1.10
C ASN A 271 10.48 -2.49 -0.08
N ALA A 272 9.26 -3.05 -0.17
CA ALA A 272 8.89 -4.05 -1.16
C ALA A 272 8.98 -3.57 -2.61
N TYR A 273 9.04 -2.26 -2.82
CA TYR A 273 9.02 -1.61 -4.13
C TYR A 273 10.26 -0.75 -4.40
N CYS A 274 11.39 -1.07 -3.77
CA CYS A 274 12.62 -0.28 -3.82
C CYS A 274 13.14 0.06 -5.24
N VAL A 275 12.80 -0.76 -6.25
CA VAL A 275 13.23 -0.62 -7.66
C VAL A 275 12.04 -0.74 -8.65
N HIS A 276 10.85 -0.28 -8.26
CA HIS A 276 9.62 -0.58 -9.01
C HIS A 276 8.99 0.65 -9.68
N GLU A 277 9.80 1.58 -10.15
CA GLU A 277 9.37 2.66 -11.01
C GLU A 277 8.84 2.10 -12.33
N PHE A 278 7.70 2.59 -12.80
CA PHE A 278 7.23 2.36 -14.17
C PHE A 278 7.07 3.68 -14.96
N GLU A 279 7.16 4.82 -14.28
CA GLU A 279 7.29 6.14 -14.87
C GLU A 279 8.58 6.80 -14.38
N GLY A 280 9.25 7.54 -15.25
CA GLY A 280 10.50 8.23 -14.92
C GLY A 280 11.70 7.28 -14.83
N GLU A 281 12.77 7.78 -14.24
CA GLU A 281 14.00 7.05 -13.95
C GLU A 281 13.98 6.56 -12.49
N PHE A 282 14.87 5.62 -12.18
CA PHE A 282 15.09 5.17 -10.80
C PHE A 282 15.58 6.33 -9.94
N GLU A 283 14.89 6.56 -8.82
CA GLU A 283 15.29 7.55 -7.81
C GLU A 283 15.73 6.81 -6.54
N PRO A 284 17.00 7.03 -6.09
CA PRO A 284 17.47 6.51 -4.81
C PRO A 284 16.57 7.03 -3.68
N PHE A 285 16.28 6.15 -2.71
CA PHE A 285 15.53 6.53 -1.52
C PHE A 285 16.50 6.79 -0.35
N LEU A 286 16.12 7.64 0.61
CA LEU A 286 16.97 7.94 1.76
C LEU A 286 17.22 6.67 2.59
N ASP A 287 18.48 6.47 3.00
CA ASP A 287 18.89 5.37 3.88
C ASP A 287 18.44 5.63 5.32
N ILE A 288 17.29 5.08 5.68
CA ILE A 288 16.72 5.21 7.02
C ILE A 288 17.60 4.57 8.10
N ILE A 289 18.40 3.55 7.77
CA ILE A 289 19.28 2.87 8.73
C ILE A 289 20.40 3.83 9.16
N SER A 290 21.05 4.47 8.19
CA SER A 290 22.09 5.48 8.48
C SER A 290 21.52 6.69 9.20
N LEU A 291 20.37 7.19 8.78
CA LEU A 291 19.70 8.34 9.42
C LEU A 291 19.32 8.04 10.88
N CYS A 292 18.79 6.86 11.19
CA CYS A 292 18.53 6.45 12.58
C CYS A 292 19.82 6.36 13.40
N ALA A 293 20.93 5.89 12.80
CA ALA A 293 22.22 5.83 13.47
C ALA A 293 22.78 7.24 13.76
N GLU A 294 22.68 8.16 12.83
CA GLU A 294 23.07 9.58 12.98
C GLU A 294 22.24 10.27 14.07
N ALA A 295 20.95 9.93 14.18
CA ALA A 295 20.06 10.40 15.24
C ALA A 295 20.32 9.73 16.62
N GLY A 296 21.33 8.84 16.72
CA GLY A 296 21.69 8.14 17.96
C GLY A 296 20.80 6.96 18.31
N ARG A 297 20.01 6.44 17.37
CA ARG A 297 19.08 5.30 17.54
C ARG A 297 19.28 4.20 16.49
N PRO A 298 20.50 3.64 16.36
CA PRO A 298 20.84 2.70 15.28
C PRO A 298 19.98 1.44 15.26
N ASN A 299 19.41 1.05 16.41
CA ASN A 299 18.65 -0.19 16.56
C ASN A 299 17.14 -0.03 16.35
N MET A 300 16.66 1.20 15.98
CA MET A 300 15.23 1.49 15.91
C MET A 300 14.56 0.99 14.64
N VAL A 301 15.28 0.66 13.57
CA VAL A 301 14.70 0.29 12.28
C VAL A 301 15.12 -1.09 11.81
N TYR A 302 14.15 -1.82 11.21
CA TYR A 302 14.39 -3.00 10.40
C TYR A 302 13.77 -2.79 9.02
N GLU A 303 14.60 -2.80 8.00
CA GLU A 303 14.19 -2.67 6.61
C GLU A 303 14.07 -4.05 5.96
N PHE A 304 13.05 -4.23 5.13
CA PHE A 304 12.75 -5.49 4.45
C PHE A 304 12.59 -5.27 2.96
N ALA A 305 13.16 -6.18 2.16
CA ALA A 305 12.92 -6.25 0.73
C ALA A 305 12.90 -7.70 0.26
N SER A 306 12.46 -7.93 -0.96
CA SER A 306 12.49 -9.25 -1.58
C SER A 306 12.44 -9.18 -3.10
N THR A 307 12.90 -10.24 -3.75
CA THR A 307 12.79 -10.38 -5.21
C THR A 307 11.43 -10.87 -5.68
N SER A 308 10.41 -10.92 -4.80
CA SER A 308 9.08 -11.46 -5.12
C SER A 308 8.39 -10.81 -6.31
N LYS A 309 8.76 -9.56 -6.65
CA LYS A 309 8.20 -8.83 -7.78
C LYS A 309 9.27 -8.43 -8.81
N ILE A 310 10.50 -8.92 -8.61
CA ILE A 310 11.64 -8.74 -9.51
C ILE A 310 11.87 -10.02 -10.32
N THR A 311 11.81 -11.19 -9.64
CA THR A 311 12.01 -12.51 -10.23
C THR A 311 10.75 -13.39 -10.02
N PHE A 312 10.89 -14.49 -9.27
CA PHE A 312 9.81 -15.45 -9.02
C PHE A 312 9.25 -15.30 -7.60
N PRO A 313 7.98 -14.93 -7.42
CA PRO A 313 7.37 -14.86 -6.07
C PRO A 313 7.42 -16.18 -5.30
N GLY A 314 7.32 -17.31 -6.01
CA GLY A 314 7.36 -18.65 -5.42
C GLY A 314 8.75 -19.17 -5.09
N ALA A 315 9.79 -18.54 -5.62
CA ALA A 315 11.20 -18.94 -5.46
C ALA A 315 12.13 -17.72 -5.40
N GLY A 316 11.70 -16.66 -4.71
CA GLY A 316 12.49 -15.46 -4.49
C GLY A 316 13.52 -15.62 -3.39
N ILE A 317 14.25 -14.52 -3.12
CA ILE A 317 15.06 -14.31 -1.92
C ILE A 317 14.62 -13.04 -1.23
N SER A 318 14.72 -13.00 0.10
CA SER A 318 14.37 -11.82 0.89
C SER A 318 15.53 -11.39 1.79
N VAL A 319 15.50 -10.13 2.17
CA VAL A 319 16.49 -9.51 3.05
C VAL A 319 15.80 -8.79 4.19
N MET A 320 16.42 -8.83 5.35
CA MET A 320 16.23 -7.95 6.48
C MET A 320 17.52 -7.16 6.66
N ALA A 321 17.45 -5.83 6.64
CA ALA A 321 18.55 -4.94 6.91
C ALA A 321 18.30 -4.10 8.16
N SER A 322 19.36 -3.86 8.96
CA SER A 322 19.29 -3.08 10.20
C SER A 322 20.73 -2.75 10.65
N SER A 323 20.88 -2.19 11.86
CA SER A 323 22.20 -2.07 12.48
C SER A 323 22.92 -3.43 12.55
N GLU A 324 24.24 -3.42 12.53
CA GLU A 324 25.03 -4.65 12.68
C GLU A 324 24.71 -5.40 13.99
N GLU A 325 24.43 -4.66 15.04
CA GLU A 325 24.08 -5.23 16.35
C GLU A 325 22.73 -5.95 16.31
N ASN A 326 21.72 -5.36 15.65
CA ASN A 326 20.43 -5.99 15.43
C ASN A 326 20.59 -7.26 14.58
N ILE A 327 21.35 -7.20 13.49
CA ILE A 327 21.59 -8.37 12.64
C ILE A 327 22.30 -9.48 13.42
N LYS A 328 23.33 -9.18 14.22
CA LYS A 328 24.01 -10.15 15.10
C LYS A 328 23.03 -10.76 16.12
N HIS A 329 22.21 -9.93 16.75
CA HIS A 329 21.19 -10.39 17.70
C HIS A 329 20.17 -11.33 17.07
N MET A 330 19.60 -10.93 15.92
CA MET A 330 18.63 -11.73 15.18
C MET A 330 19.22 -13.03 14.65
N THR A 331 20.45 -12.99 14.10
CA THR A 331 21.15 -14.19 13.63
C THR A 331 21.32 -15.21 14.76
N LYS A 332 21.67 -14.76 15.99
CA LYS A 332 21.75 -15.63 17.16
C LYS A 332 20.41 -16.27 17.49
N LEU A 333 19.31 -15.54 17.44
CA LEU A 333 17.97 -16.09 17.68
C LEU A 333 17.53 -17.06 16.58
N ILE A 334 17.85 -16.75 15.33
CA ILE A 334 17.50 -17.58 14.18
C ILE A 334 18.31 -18.89 14.17
N SER A 335 19.54 -18.90 14.70
CA SER A 335 20.40 -20.09 14.72
C SER A 335 19.81 -21.30 15.48
N VAL A 336 18.80 -21.05 16.32
CA VAL A 336 18.06 -22.13 17.00
C VAL A 336 16.99 -22.76 16.09
N GLN A 337 16.55 -22.02 15.07
CA GLN A 337 15.49 -22.46 14.15
C GLN A 337 16.07 -23.20 12.92
N THR A 338 17.17 -22.70 12.35
CA THR A 338 17.76 -23.25 11.15
C THR A 338 19.29 -23.05 11.12
N ILE A 339 19.99 -23.89 10.33
CA ILE A 339 21.44 -23.78 10.13
C ILE A 339 21.76 -22.93 8.90
N SER A 340 20.88 -22.96 7.89
CA SER A 340 21.02 -22.18 6.65
C SER A 340 19.67 -22.04 5.95
N TYR A 341 19.56 -21.01 5.14
CA TYR A 341 18.51 -20.90 4.15
C TYR A 341 18.96 -21.49 2.81
N ASP A 342 18.08 -21.45 1.79
CA ASP A 342 18.37 -21.97 0.45
C ASP A 342 19.47 -21.14 -0.26
N LYS A 343 20.72 -21.59 -0.10
CA LYS A 343 21.91 -20.92 -0.67
C LYS A 343 22.02 -21.08 -2.19
N ILE A 344 21.52 -22.18 -2.73
CA ILE A 344 21.45 -22.39 -4.18
C ILE A 344 20.56 -21.33 -4.82
N ASN A 345 19.42 -21.06 -4.20
CA ASN A 345 18.52 -20.01 -4.68
C ASN A 345 19.13 -18.60 -4.53
N GLN A 346 19.86 -18.33 -3.46
CA GLN A 346 20.60 -17.08 -3.28
C GLN A 346 21.65 -16.90 -4.39
N LEU A 347 22.46 -17.93 -4.62
CA LEU A 347 23.51 -17.90 -5.65
C LEU A 347 22.93 -17.70 -7.06
N ARG A 348 21.82 -18.39 -7.36
CA ARG A 348 21.10 -18.23 -8.63
C ARG A 348 20.66 -16.80 -8.86
N HIS A 349 20.10 -16.16 -7.83
CA HIS A 349 19.66 -14.76 -7.90
C HIS A 349 20.83 -13.80 -8.11
N VAL A 350 21.92 -13.97 -7.35
CA VAL A 350 23.10 -13.10 -7.48
C VAL A 350 23.74 -13.22 -8.87
N LYS A 351 23.88 -14.44 -9.38
CA LYS A 351 24.40 -14.67 -10.74
C LYS A 351 23.54 -14.01 -11.82
N TYR A 352 22.21 -14.01 -11.64
CA TYR A 352 21.28 -13.43 -12.59
C TYR A 352 21.19 -11.90 -12.45
N LEU A 353 20.99 -11.41 -11.25
CA LEU A 353 20.73 -9.97 -10.97
C LEU A 353 22.01 -9.15 -10.94
N LYS A 354 23.16 -9.76 -10.61
CA LYS A 354 24.51 -9.20 -10.57
C LYS A 354 24.69 -8.06 -9.56
N ASN A 355 24.06 -6.89 -9.82
CA ASN A 355 24.17 -5.68 -9.03
C ASN A 355 22.88 -4.84 -9.17
N ARG A 356 22.83 -3.70 -8.49
CA ARG A 356 21.70 -2.76 -8.54
C ARG A 356 21.41 -2.26 -9.95
N GLU A 357 22.44 -1.87 -10.70
CA GLU A 357 22.29 -1.32 -12.06
C GLU A 357 21.63 -2.33 -12.99
N HIS A 358 22.10 -3.58 -12.97
CA HIS A 358 21.51 -4.65 -13.78
C HIS A 358 20.06 -4.97 -13.36
N THR A 359 19.77 -4.90 -12.07
CA THR A 359 18.41 -5.04 -11.53
C THR A 359 17.51 -3.91 -12.04
N ILE A 360 17.98 -2.66 -12.04
CA ILE A 360 17.25 -1.51 -12.59
C ILE A 360 16.95 -1.71 -14.07
N GLU A 361 17.93 -2.18 -14.86
CA GLU A 361 17.71 -2.47 -16.29
C GLU A 361 16.68 -3.59 -16.51
N LEU A 362 16.65 -4.60 -15.66
CA LEU A 362 15.59 -5.61 -15.67
C LEU A 362 14.23 -4.98 -15.33
N MET A 363 14.18 -4.12 -14.33
CA MET A 363 12.95 -3.46 -13.90
C MET A 363 12.40 -2.48 -14.94
N LYS A 364 13.22 -1.88 -15.78
CA LYS A 364 12.77 -1.11 -16.96
C LYS A 364 11.96 -2.00 -17.93
N LYS A 365 12.37 -3.26 -18.14
CA LYS A 365 11.58 -4.22 -18.94
C LYS A 365 10.26 -4.59 -18.27
N HIS A 366 10.24 -4.73 -16.94
CA HIS A 366 9.00 -4.89 -16.18
C HIS A 366 8.09 -3.66 -16.35
N ALA A 367 8.65 -2.46 -16.31
CA ALA A 367 7.93 -1.21 -16.49
C ALA A 367 7.24 -1.12 -17.88
N GLU A 368 7.88 -1.61 -18.95
CA GLU A 368 7.28 -1.67 -20.28
C GLU A 368 6.00 -2.52 -20.33
N ILE A 369 5.93 -3.58 -19.51
CA ILE A 369 4.75 -4.43 -19.37
C ILE A 369 3.68 -3.77 -18.47
N MET A 370 4.11 -3.11 -17.39
CA MET A 370 3.22 -2.56 -16.38
C MET A 370 2.58 -1.24 -16.80
N ARG A 371 3.35 -0.32 -17.38
CA ARG A 371 2.93 1.03 -17.76
C ARG A 371 1.64 1.07 -18.60
N PRO A 372 1.49 0.28 -19.69
CA PRO A 372 0.26 0.27 -20.48
C PRO A 372 -0.98 -0.12 -19.66
N LYS A 373 -0.84 -1.04 -18.71
CA LYS A 373 -1.94 -1.50 -17.83
C LYS A 373 -2.38 -0.39 -16.88
N PHE A 374 -1.43 0.30 -16.24
CA PHE A 374 -1.73 1.44 -15.38
C PHE A 374 -2.36 2.59 -16.15
N HIS A 375 -1.80 2.94 -17.30
CA HIS A 375 -2.37 3.98 -18.18
C HIS A 375 -3.80 3.65 -18.58
N MET A 376 -4.10 2.39 -18.92
CA MET A 376 -5.45 1.97 -19.27
C MET A 376 -6.41 2.13 -18.10
N VAL A 377 -6.05 1.66 -16.90
CA VAL A 377 -6.86 1.84 -15.68
C VAL A 377 -7.13 3.31 -15.41
N LEU A 378 -6.09 4.14 -15.39
CA LEU A 378 -6.22 5.58 -15.13
C LEU A 378 -7.05 6.30 -16.22
N LYS A 379 -6.90 5.89 -17.49
CA LYS A 379 -7.73 6.40 -18.60
C LYS A 379 -9.20 6.06 -18.39
N MET A 380 -9.51 4.83 -17.96
CA MET A 380 -10.88 4.40 -17.68
C MET A 380 -11.50 5.17 -16.50
N LEU A 381 -10.74 5.29 -15.39
CA LEU A 381 -11.18 6.08 -14.23
C LEU A 381 -11.48 7.53 -14.63
N ARG A 382 -10.58 8.17 -15.38
CA ARG A 382 -10.78 9.54 -15.88
C ARG A 382 -12.04 9.63 -16.75
N ARG A 383 -12.19 8.76 -17.71
CA ARG A 383 -13.32 8.78 -18.66
C ARG A 383 -14.66 8.60 -17.96
N GLU A 384 -14.77 7.65 -17.04
CA GLU A 384 -16.03 7.20 -16.45
C GLU A 384 -16.41 7.97 -15.16
N LEU A 385 -15.42 8.47 -14.39
CA LEU A 385 -15.64 9.01 -13.05
C LEU A 385 -15.29 10.50 -12.90
N THR A 386 -14.42 11.06 -13.75
CA THR A 386 -14.07 12.49 -13.66
C THR A 386 -15.33 13.37 -13.78
N ASN A 387 -15.36 14.45 -13.02
CA ASN A 387 -16.46 15.42 -12.93
C ASN A 387 -17.79 14.89 -12.34
N LYS A 388 -17.83 13.65 -11.85
CA LYS A 388 -19.03 13.13 -11.16
C LYS A 388 -19.02 13.43 -9.66
N GLY A 389 -17.86 13.75 -9.07
CA GLY A 389 -17.71 14.06 -7.64
C GLY A 389 -17.93 12.83 -6.73
N ILE A 390 -17.69 11.63 -7.23
CA ILE A 390 -17.98 10.36 -6.54
C ILE A 390 -16.75 9.53 -6.21
N ALA A 391 -15.59 9.90 -6.72
CA ALA A 391 -14.35 9.22 -6.45
C ALA A 391 -13.13 10.11 -6.76
N HIS A 392 -12.02 9.84 -6.09
CA HIS A 392 -10.72 10.37 -6.42
C HIS A 392 -9.66 9.27 -6.31
N TRP A 393 -8.50 9.48 -6.96
CA TRP A 393 -7.39 8.53 -6.97
C TRP A 393 -6.07 9.25 -7.19
N HIS A 394 -5.01 8.67 -6.67
CA HIS A 394 -3.65 9.08 -6.96
C HIS A 394 -3.19 8.52 -8.32
N LEU A 395 -2.20 9.19 -8.93
CA LEU A 395 -1.51 8.74 -10.14
C LEU A 395 -0.17 8.13 -9.73
N PRO A 396 -0.08 6.82 -9.51
CA PRO A 396 1.17 6.21 -9.08
C PRO A 396 2.19 6.22 -10.21
N THR A 397 3.46 6.42 -9.87
CA THR A 397 4.60 6.37 -10.77
C THR A 397 5.37 5.05 -10.68
N GLY A 398 4.96 4.18 -9.77
CA GLY A 398 5.54 2.86 -9.55
C GLY A 398 4.64 1.96 -8.71
N GLY A 399 5.17 0.80 -8.34
CA GLY A 399 4.46 -0.17 -7.51
C GLY A 399 3.45 -1.02 -8.28
N TYR A 400 2.43 -1.52 -7.57
CA TYR A 400 1.53 -2.58 -8.07
C TYR A 400 0.04 -2.26 -7.96
N PHE A 401 -0.33 -1.07 -7.45
CA PHE A 401 -1.72 -0.78 -7.11
C PHE A 401 -2.16 0.61 -7.56
N VAL A 402 -3.47 0.71 -7.83
CA VAL A 402 -4.21 1.96 -7.90
C VAL A 402 -5.25 1.94 -6.80
N CYS A 403 -5.25 2.94 -5.94
CA CYS A 403 -6.25 3.09 -4.89
C CYS A 403 -7.29 4.13 -5.30
N VAL A 404 -8.56 3.75 -5.20
CA VAL A 404 -9.70 4.64 -5.46
C VAL A 404 -10.41 4.91 -4.14
N ALA A 405 -10.43 6.17 -3.73
CA ALA A 405 -11.29 6.64 -2.67
C ALA A 405 -12.65 6.98 -3.25
N ALA A 406 -13.61 6.10 -3.05
CA ALA A 406 -14.99 6.24 -3.46
C ALA A 406 -15.77 7.17 -2.49
N MET A 407 -16.96 7.58 -2.86
CA MET A 407 -17.87 8.27 -1.96
C MET A 407 -18.08 7.44 -0.68
N PRO A 408 -17.95 8.01 0.52
CA PRO A 408 -18.15 7.28 1.77
C PRO A 408 -19.43 6.42 1.78
N GLY A 409 -19.33 5.19 2.31
CA GLY A 409 -20.42 4.23 2.38
C GLY A 409 -20.79 3.57 1.04
N THR A 410 -19.86 3.52 0.06
CA THR A 410 -20.14 2.90 -1.24
C THR A 410 -19.15 1.84 -1.66
N ALA A 411 -18.02 1.69 -0.96
CA ALA A 411 -16.97 0.74 -1.35
C ALA A 411 -17.46 -0.72 -1.28
N ARG A 412 -18.02 -1.13 -0.16
CA ARG A 412 -18.56 -2.50 0.03
C ARG A 412 -19.60 -2.85 -1.02
N ARG A 413 -20.55 -1.94 -1.24
CA ARG A 413 -21.60 -2.14 -2.24
C ARG A 413 -21.03 -2.22 -3.67
N THR A 414 -20.06 -1.40 -4.01
CA THR A 414 -19.35 -1.45 -5.29
C THR A 414 -18.71 -2.83 -5.51
N LEU A 415 -18.01 -3.35 -4.50
CA LEU A 415 -17.33 -4.65 -4.59
C LEU A 415 -18.32 -5.81 -4.69
N GLU A 416 -19.45 -5.73 -4.00
CA GLU A 416 -20.54 -6.71 -4.10
C GLU A 416 -21.10 -6.77 -5.53
N LEU A 417 -21.41 -5.62 -6.12
CA LEU A 417 -21.87 -5.54 -7.51
C LEU A 417 -20.82 -6.05 -8.49
N CYS A 418 -19.56 -5.69 -8.31
CA CYS A 418 -18.44 -6.20 -9.13
C CYS A 418 -18.37 -7.73 -9.10
N LYS A 419 -18.43 -8.33 -7.90
CA LYS A 419 -18.38 -9.78 -7.71
C LYS A 419 -19.54 -10.48 -8.41
N ARG A 420 -20.76 -9.93 -8.33
CA ARG A 420 -21.93 -10.44 -9.03
C ARG A 420 -21.80 -10.37 -10.56
N ALA A 421 -21.03 -9.43 -11.07
CA ALA A 421 -20.71 -9.28 -12.49
C ALA A 421 -19.41 -10.02 -12.90
N GLY A 422 -18.89 -10.91 -12.04
CA GLY A 422 -17.73 -11.75 -12.33
C GLY A 422 -16.37 -11.08 -12.21
N VAL A 423 -16.28 -9.94 -11.47
CA VAL A 423 -15.01 -9.26 -11.21
C VAL A 423 -14.72 -9.25 -9.71
N THR A 424 -13.65 -9.93 -9.31
CA THR A 424 -13.18 -9.99 -7.92
C THR A 424 -12.11 -8.94 -7.67
N LEU A 425 -12.30 -8.13 -6.62
CA LEU A 425 -11.30 -7.21 -6.08
C LEU A 425 -10.99 -7.58 -4.62
N THR A 426 -10.04 -6.85 -4.02
CA THR A 426 -9.75 -6.98 -2.58
C THR A 426 -10.99 -6.61 -1.76
N GLU A 427 -11.27 -7.37 -0.71
CA GLU A 427 -12.42 -7.15 0.18
C GLU A 427 -12.42 -5.73 0.77
N ALA A 428 -13.59 -5.15 0.93
CA ALA A 428 -13.76 -3.86 1.57
C ALA A 428 -13.24 -3.88 3.02
N GLY A 429 -12.52 -2.84 3.40
CA GLY A 429 -11.93 -2.74 4.72
C GLY A 429 -10.60 -3.49 4.89
N ALA A 430 -10.20 -4.40 3.99
CA ALA A 430 -8.97 -5.18 4.14
C ALA A 430 -7.70 -4.32 4.31
N THR A 431 -7.72 -3.08 3.83
CA THR A 431 -6.61 -2.13 3.94
C THR A 431 -6.60 -1.35 5.27
N TYR A 432 -7.41 -1.76 6.23
CA TYR A 432 -7.50 -1.18 7.57
C TYR A 432 -7.37 -2.24 8.66
N PRO A 433 -6.90 -1.86 9.87
CA PRO A 433 -6.93 -2.72 11.05
C PRO A 433 -8.30 -3.35 11.26
N TYR A 434 -8.31 -4.61 11.66
CA TYR A 434 -9.53 -5.41 11.92
C TYR A 434 -10.49 -5.52 10.74
N GLY A 435 -10.04 -5.15 9.51
CA GLY A 435 -10.89 -5.19 8.32
C GLY A 435 -11.96 -4.11 8.28
N VAL A 436 -11.81 -3.02 9.02
CA VAL A 436 -12.84 -1.97 9.16
C VAL A 436 -12.32 -0.65 8.58
N ASP A 437 -12.78 -0.31 7.37
CA ASP A 437 -12.67 1.05 6.83
C ASP A 437 -13.76 1.91 7.47
N PRO A 438 -13.43 2.93 8.29
CA PRO A 438 -14.42 3.74 9.00
C PRO A 438 -15.34 4.53 8.05
N HIS A 439 -14.91 4.77 6.82
CA HIS A 439 -15.67 5.51 5.82
C HIS A 439 -16.30 4.62 4.74
N ASP A 440 -15.97 3.31 4.72
CA ASP A 440 -16.41 2.41 3.64
C ASP A 440 -16.18 3.03 2.25
N SER A 441 -14.95 3.45 1.97
CA SER A 441 -14.61 4.27 0.81
C SER A 441 -13.41 3.77 0.01
N MET A 442 -12.46 3.03 0.62
CA MET A 442 -11.21 2.68 -0.02
C MET A 442 -11.31 1.37 -0.81
N ILE A 443 -10.96 1.44 -2.10
CA ILE A 443 -10.96 0.30 -3.01
C ILE A 443 -9.58 0.18 -3.67
N ARG A 444 -8.95 -0.99 -3.53
CA ARG A 444 -7.67 -1.32 -4.14
C ARG A 444 -7.85 -2.07 -5.45
N ILE A 445 -7.23 -1.58 -6.52
CA ILE A 445 -7.17 -2.20 -7.84
C ILE A 445 -5.74 -2.71 -8.09
N ALA A 446 -5.60 -3.97 -8.48
CA ALA A 446 -4.31 -4.59 -8.84
C ALA A 446 -4.26 -4.90 -10.35
N PRO A 447 -3.71 -4.00 -11.18
CA PRO A 447 -3.75 -4.16 -12.64
C PRO A 447 -2.69 -5.11 -13.20
N SER A 448 -1.74 -5.58 -12.39
CA SER A 448 -0.52 -6.25 -12.87
C SER A 448 -0.78 -7.62 -13.53
N LEU A 449 -1.65 -8.45 -12.95
CA LEU A 449 -1.83 -9.84 -13.36
C LEU A 449 -2.60 -10.00 -14.69
N PRO A 450 -3.83 -9.45 -14.87
CA PRO A 450 -4.62 -9.75 -16.05
C PRO A 450 -4.02 -9.17 -17.34
N PRO A 451 -4.27 -9.79 -18.50
CA PRO A 451 -4.03 -9.16 -19.80
C PRO A 451 -4.79 -7.83 -19.93
N ILE A 452 -4.33 -6.95 -20.82
CA ILE A 452 -4.89 -5.59 -20.93
C ILE A 452 -6.36 -5.60 -21.38
N GLU A 453 -6.74 -6.57 -22.22
CA GLU A 453 -8.10 -6.74 -22.72
C GLU A 453 -9.07 -7.18 -21.62
N GLU A 454 -8.64 -8.07 -20.74
CA GLU A 454 -9.41 -8.49 -19.58
C GLU A 454 -9.51 -7.37 -18.54
N LEU A 455 -8.41 -6.65 -18.33
CA LEU A 455 -8.35 -5.52 -17.42
C LEU A 455 -9.31 -4.40 -17.88
N GLU A 456 -9.42 -4.15 -19.20
CA GLU A 456 -10.37 -3.16 -19.73
C GLU A 456 -11.82 -3.56 -19.43
N LYS A 457 -12.18 -4.85 -19.61
CA LYS A 457 -13.50 -5.37 -19.25
C LYS A 457 -13.79 -5.21 -17.76
N ALA A 458 -12.84 -5.63 -16.93
CA ALA A 458 -12.96 -5.50 -15.48
C ALA A 458 -13.15 -4.03 -15.03
N MET A 459 -12.45 -3.09 -15.65
CA MET A 459 -12.59 -1.67 -15.36
C MET A 459 -13.94 -1.08 -15.83
N ARG A 460 -14.52 -1.59 -16.91
CA ARG A 460 -15.89 -1.22 -17.31
C ARG A 460 -16.90 -1.65 -16.24
N VAL A 461 -16.78 -2.88 -15.74
CA VAL A 461 -17.61 -3.38 -14.65
C VAL A 461 -17.42 -2.51 -13.41
N PHE A 462 -16.16 -2.30 -12.98
CA PHE A 462 -15.84 -1.53 -11.79
C PHE A 462 -16.45 -0.11 -11.82
N CYS A 463 -16.21 0.64 -12.90
CA CYS A 463 -16.74 2.00 -13.03
C CYS A 463 -18.26 2.05 -13.05
N THR A 464 -18.91 1.05 -13.69
CA THR A 464 -20.38 0.95 -13.70
C THR A 464 -20.91 0.66 -12.30
N CYS A 465 -20.31 -0.29 -11.58
CA CYS A 465 -20.71 -0.67 -10.22
C CYS A 465 -20.52 0.47 -9.22
N LEU A 466 -19.40 1.21 -9.30
CA LEU A 466 -19.15 2.36 -8.42
C LEU A 466 -20.19 3.46 -8.63
N ARG A 467 -20.54 3.75 -9.88
CA ARG A 467 -21.60 4.72 -10.22
C ARG A 467 -22.96 4.25 -9.73
N LEU A 468 -23.28 2.97 -9.88
CA LEU A 468 -24.54 2.38 -9.37
C LEU A 468 -24.63 2.48 -7.85
N ALA A 469 -23.61 1.99 -7.12
CA ALA A 469 -23.56 2.05 -5.66
C ALA A 469 -23.71 3.49 -5.13
N THR A 470 -23.10 4.45 -5.82
CA THR A 470 -23.25 5.87 -5.49
C THR A 470 -24.68 6.37 -5.73
N LEU A 471 -25.29 6.00 -6.84
CA LEU A 471 -26.67 6.41 -7.16
C LEU A 471 -27.70 5.75 -6.23
N GLU A 472 -27.49 4.48 -5.84
CA GLU A 472 -28.31 3.82 -4.82
C GLU A 472 -28.32 4.67 -3.53
N LYS A 473 -27.15 5.13 -3.11
CA LYS A 473 -27.02 5.98 -1.92
C LYS A 473 -27.72 7.32 -2.06
N TYR A 474 -27.57 8.01 -3.19
CA TYR A 474 -28.24 9.29 -3.44
C TYR A 474 -29.77 9.15 -3.54
N LEU A 475 -30.26 8.07 -4.11
CA LEU A 475 -31.66 7.85 -4.37
C LEU A 475 -32.39 7.17 -3.20
N GLY A 476 -31.68 6.51 -2.30
CA GLY A 476 -32.20 5.83 -1.11
C GLY A 476 -32.94 4.51 -1.45
N PHE A 477 -32.52 3.82 -2.51
CA PHE A 477 -32.99 2.48 -2.87
C PHE A 477 -31.85 1.64 -3.47
N THR A 478 -32.05 0.32 -3.55
CA THR A 478 -31.08 -0.62 -4.13
C THR A 478 -31.54 -1.14 -5.49
N LEU A 479 -30.61 -1.71 -6.26
CA LEU A 479 -30.90 -2.34 -7.55
C LEU A 479 -32.00 -3.41 -7.40
N GLU A 480 -31.92 -4.21 -6.35
CA GLU A 480 -32.86 -5.30 -6.06
C GLU A 480 -34.28 -4.78 -5.80
N SER A 481 -34.41 -3.69 -5.06
CA SER A 481 -35.74 -3.11 -4.74
C SER A 481 -36.49 -2.56 -5.97
N VAL A 482 -35.74 -2.17 -7.01
CA VAL A 482 -36.33 -1.72 -8.28
C VAL A 482 -36.79 -2.89 -9.13
N THR A 483 -35.96 -3.94 -9.23
CA THR A 483 -36.32 -5.16 -9.99
C THR A 483 -37.49 -5.91 -9.39
N GLU A 484 -37.64 -5.93 -8.08
CA GLU A 484 -38.82 -6.50 -7.39
C GLU A 484 -40.09 -5.73 -7.67
N SER A 485 -40.03 -4.40 -7.70
CA SER A 485 -41.20 -3.57 -8.01
C SER A 485 -41.62 -3.61 -9.48
N GLU A 486 -40.67 -3.79 -10.41
CA GLU A 486 -41.01 -3.97 -11.84
C GLU A 486 -41.58 -5.37 -12.14
N ASN A 487 -41.22 -6.40 -11.35
CA ASN A 487 -41.81 -7.75 -11.46
C ASN A 487 -43.18 -7.89 -10.77
N MET A 488 -43.67 -6.89 -10.04
CA MET A 488 -44.97 -6.87 -9.40
C MET A 488 -46.02 -6.05 -10.19
N ILE A 489 -45.65 -5.48 -11.33
CA ILE A 489 -46.51 -4.79 -12.28
C ILE A 489 -46.61 -5.63 -13.56
#